data_0550a5dfcd36196c27d46d188001bd26
#
_entry.id   0550a5dfcd36196c27d46d188001bd26
#
_cell.length_a   1.000
_cell.length_b   1.000
_cell.length_c   1.000
_cell.angle_alpha   90.00
_cell.angle_beta   90.00
_cell.angle_gamma   90.00
#
_symmetry.space_group_name_H-M   'P 1'
#
loop_
_entity.id
_entity.type
_entity.pdbx_description
1 polymer ?
#
loop_
_entity_poly.entity_id
_entity_poly.type
_entity_poly.pdbx_seq_one_letter_code
_entity_poly.pdbx_strand_id
1 'polypeptide(L)'
;MSSPRRRIETDVCLPPSNVKFSSLMSDYEVTLVNDNKFYVRFKGPAETPFENGTWKVHVELPDQYPYKSPSIGFVNRIFHPNIDELSGSVCLDVINQTWSPMFDMINIFEVFLPQLLRYPNPADPLNGEAAALLMREPKSYDAKVKEYVQKYASKDAADEAGAESEDDDDMSSVASFGEEDEPAGQMDDV
;
A
#
# COMPACT_ATOMS: atom_id res chain seq x y z
N MET A 1 -5.73 17.44 30.33
CA MET A 1 -5.67 17.16 28.90
C MET A 1 -5.18 15.73 28.72
N SER A 2 -6.07 14.83 28.35
CA SER A 2 -5.72 13.42 28.14
C SER A 2 -4.98 13.27 26.82
N SER A 3 -3.84 12.58 26.87
CA SER A 3 -3.02 12.24 25.71
C SER A 3 -3.86 11.43 24.69
N PRO A 4 -3.65 11.61 23.38
CA PRO A 4 -4.33 10.82 22.36
C PRO A 4 -4.22 9.31 22.58
N ARG A 5 -3.11 8.83 23.11
CA ARG A 5 -2.92 7.41 23.50
C ARG A 5 -3.92 6.91 24.55
N ARG A 6 -4.29 7.74 25.52
CA ARG A 6 -5.28 7.36 26.55
C ARG A 6 -6.72 7.35 26.01
N ARG A 7 -7.00 8.12 24.96
CA ARG A 7 -8.31 8.10 24.31
C ARG A 7 -8.53 6.79 23.55
N ILE A 8 -7.51 6.29 22.89
CA ILE A 8 -7.55 5.02 22.17
C ILE A 8 -7.72 3.84 23.14
N GLU A 9 -7.08 3.89 24.32
CA GLU A 9 -7.22 2.85 25.34
C GLU A 9 -8.55 2.89 26.11
N THR A 10 -9.22 4.06 26.19
CA THR A 10 -10.50 4.22 26.90
C THR A 10 -11.72 4.09 25.99
N ASP A 11 -11.59 4.40 24.71
CA ASP A 11 -12.65 4.21 23.71
C ASP A 11 -12.74 2.76 23.21
N VAL A 12 -11.83 1.90 23.65
CA VAL A 12 -11.86 0.43 23.43
C VAL A 12 -13.04 -0.26 24.15
N CYS A 13 -13.86 0.49 24.89
CA CYS A 13 -15.12 0.00 25.47
C CYS A 13 -16.32 0.25 24.52
N LEU A 14 -16.12 0.29 23.21
CA LEU A 14 -17.09 0.62 22.18
C LEU A 14 -17.37 -0.53 21.21
N PRO A 15 -18.37 -0.44 20.36
CA PRO A 15 -19.22 -1.50 19.83
C PRO A 15 -18.48 -2.65 19.12
N PRO A 16 -19.16 -3.68 18.63
CA PRO A 16 -18.59 -4.97 18.17
C PRO A 16 -17.46 -4.88 17.12
N SER A 17 -17.26 -3.73 16.52
CA SER A 17 -16.12 -3.44 15.64
C SER A 17 -14.76 -3.41 16.35
N ASN A 18 -14.72 -3.18 17.67
CA ASN A 18 -13.47 -3.07 18.42
C ASN A 18 -12.87 -4.42 18.84
N VAL A 19 -13.71 -5.45 18.97
CA VAL A 19 -13.25 -6.81 19.22
C VAL A 19 -12.39 -7.30 18.04
N LYS A 20 -12.78 -6.92 16.83
CA LYS A 20 -12.06 -7.23 15.58
C LYS A 20 -10.66 -6.61 15.49
N PHE A 21 -10.49 -5.43 16.07
CA PHE A 21 -9.22 -4.72 16.08
C PHE A 21 -8.28 -5.19 17.19
N SER A 22 -8.82 -5.59 18.33
CA SER A 22 -8.04 -6.14 19.45
C SER A 22 -7.31 -7.43 19.07
N SER A 23 -7.94 -8.29 18.27
CA SER A 23 -7.31 -9.51 17.76
C SER A 23 -6.10 -9.21 16.87
N LEU A 24 -6.23 -8.21 15.99
CA LEU A 24 -5.11 -7.79 15.12
C LEU A 24 -3.90 -7.31 15.93
N MET A 25 -4.13 -6.52 16.98
CA MET A 25 -3.06 -5.98 17.82
C MET A 25 -2.37 -7.05 18.68
N SER A 26 -3.00 -8.20 18.91
CA SER A 26 -2.38 -9.32 19.63
C SER A 26 -1.34 -10.06 18.80
N ASP A 27 -1.59 -10.21 17.51
CA ASP A 27 -0.82 -11.11 16.64
C ASP A 27 0.12 -10.37 15.70
N TYR A 28 -0.12 -9.07 15.49
CA TYR A 28 0.65 -8.22 14.57
C TYR A 28 1.18 -6.97 15.27
N GLU A 29 2.30 -6.48 14.77
CA GLU A 29 2.82 -5.17 15.13
C GLU A 29 2.01 -4.09 14.38
N VAL A 30 1.22 -3.33 15.13
CA VAL A 30 0.32 -2.32 14.59
C VAL A 30 0.74 -0.94 15.08
N THR A 31 0.88 0.00 14.15
CA THR A 31 1.16 1.42 14.45
C THR A 31 -0.05 2.26 14.04
N LEU A 32 -0.72 2.85 15.01
CA LEU A 32 -1.86 3.73 14.77
C LEU A 32 -1.40 5.13 14.33
N VAL A 33 -2.02 5.65 13.27
CA VAL A 33 -1.84 7.03 12.81
C VAL A 33 -2.96 7.92 13.34
N ASN A 34 -4.20 7.48 13.13
CA ASN A 34 -5.41 8.12 13.64
C ASN A 34 -6.54 7.07 13.75
N ASP A 35 -7.78 7.52 13.97
CA ASP A 35 -8.93 6.64 14.22
C ASP A 35 -9.28 5.71 13.05
N ASN A 36 -8.92 6.08 11.83
CA ASN A 36 -9.24 5.31 10.62
C ASN A 36 -8.02 4.87 9.81
N LYS A 37 -6.80 5.23 10.23
CA LYS A 37 -5.55 4.90 9.52
C LYS A 37 -4.54 4.25 10.45
N PHE A 38 -3.95 3.16 10.00
CA PHE A 38 -2.90 2.46 10.75
C PHE A 38 -1.99 1.68 9.81
N TYR A 39 -0.83 1.31 10.32
CA TYR A 39 0.13 0.45 9.65
C TYR A 39 0.22 -0.90 10.35
N VAL A 40 0.40 -1.94 9.59
CA VAL A 40 0.62 -3.30 10.09
C VAL A 40 1.89 -3.87 9.45
N ARG A 41 2.74 -4.47 10.26
CA ARG A 41 3.90 -5.20 9.76
C ARG A 41 3.47 -6.58 9.27
N PHE A 42 3.61 -6.81 7.98
CA PHE A 42 3.22 -8.04 7.30
C PHE A 42 4.45 -8.80 6.80
N LYS A 43 4.46 -10.10 7.02
CA LYS A 43 5.51 -11.01 6.53
C LYS A 43 5.02 -11.77 5.31
N GLY A 44 5.89 -11.91 4.32
CA GLY A 44 5.60 -12.71 3.13
C GLY A 44 5.32 -14.16 3.48
N PRO A 45 4.30 -14.77 2.84
CA PRO A 45 3.91 -16.15 3.12
C PRO A 45 5.01 -17.13 2.72
N ALA A 46 5.18 -18.18 3.52
CA ALA A 46 6.10 -19.28 3.23
C ALA A 46 5.71 -19.98 1.92
N GLU A 47 6.68 -20.62 1.27
CA GLU A 47 6.50 -21.34 0.01
C GLU A 47 6.02 -20.45 -1.15
N THR A 48 6.31 -19.15 -1.09
CA THR A 48 6.09 -18.19 -2.17
C THR A 48 7.38 -17.43 -2.45
N PRO A 49 7.51 -16.78 -3.61
CA PRO A 49 8.68 -15.93 -3.89
C PRO A 49 8.78 -14.70 -2.97
N PHE A 50 7.72 -14.39 -2.22
CA PHE A 50 7.67 -13.32 -1.21
C PHE A 50 8.18 -13.74 0.17
N GLU A 51 8.51 -15.00 0.36
CA GLU A 51 9.03 -15.53 1.62
C GLU A 51 10.26 -14.74 2.09
N ASN A 52 10.35 -14.52 3.40
CA ASN A 52 11.36 -13.69 4.08
C ASN A 52 11.26 -12.19 3.82
N GLY A 53 10.28 -11.72 3.05
CA GLY A 53 9.98 -10.31 2.92
C GLY A 53 9.19 -9.78 4.13
N THR A 54 9.44 -8.53 4.48
CA THR A 54 8.68 -7.79 5.49
C THR A 54 8.22 -6.48 4.89
N TRP A 55 6.91 -6.23 4.97
CA TRP A 55 6.31 -4.99 4.46
C TRP A 55 5.57 -4.25 5.56
N LYS A 56 5.64 -2.94 5.48
CA LYS A 56 4.75 -2.04 6.20
C LYS A 56 3.50 -1.85 5.33
N VAL A 57 2.36 -2.29 5.81
CA VAL A 57 1.08 -2.23 5.09
C VAL A 57 0.22 -1.15 5.71
N HIS A 58 -0.19 -0.19 4.89
CA HIS A 58 -1.11 0.86 5.26
C HIS A 58 -2.55 0.39 5.09
N VAL A 59 -3.37 0.63 6.10
CA VAL A 59 -4.81 0.35 6.07
C VAL A 59 -5.57 1.62 6.41
N GLU A 60 -6.55 1.96 5.57
CA GLU A 60 -7.45 3.08 5.79
C GLU A 60 -8.89 2.60 5.75
N LEU A 61 -9.63 2.88 6.82
CA LEU A 61 -11.03 2.52 6.98
C LEU A 61 -11.92 3.64 6.41
N PRO A 62 -12.83 3.33 5.46
CA PRO A 62 -13.82 4.30 5.00
C PRO A 62 -14.89 4.55 6.06
N ASP A 63 -15.61 5.66 5.93
CA ASP A 63 -16.72 6.02 6.84
C ASP A 63 -17.81 4.94 6.88
N GLN A 64 -18.00 4.21 5.78
CA GLN A 64 -18.98 3.13 5.68
C GLN A 64 -18.47 1.76 6.16
N TYR A 65 -17.26 1.71 6.77
CA TYR A 65 -16.75 0.48 7.35
C TYR A 65 -17.71 -0.04 8.45
N PRO A 66 -18.02 -1.33 8.55
CA PRO A 66 -17.49 -2.48 7.81
C PRO A 66 -18.26 -2.84 6.51
N TYR A 67 -19.26 -2.07 6.12
CA TYR A 67 -20.05 -2.35 4.91
C TYR A 67 -19.24 -2.14 3.63
N LYS A 68 -18.30 -1.22 3.65
CA LYS A 68 -17.35 -0.96 2.58
C LYS A 68 -15.98 -1.48 2.97
N SER A 69 -15.27 -2.06 2.01
CA SER A 69 -13.92 -2.59 2.25
C SER A 69 -12.93 -1.49 2.63
N PRO A 70 -11.93 -1.78 3.48
CA PRO A 70 -10.82 -0.87 3.73
C PRO A 70 -9.93 -0.73 2.48
N SER A 71 -9.22 0.39 2.40
CA SER A 71 -8.13 0.56 1.44
C SER A 71 -6.85 -0.04 2.04
N ILE A 72 -6.10 -0.78 1.22
CA ILE A 72 -4.88 -1.48 1.61
C ILE A 72 -3.76 -1.06 0.67
N GLY A 73 -2.61 -0.71 1.21
CA GLY A 73 -1.44 -0.34 0.43
C GLY A 73 -0.13 -0.78 1.07
N PHE A 74 0.83 -1.17 0.25
CA PHE A 74 2.19 -1.51 0.68
C PHE A 74 3.05 -0.24 0.65
N VAL A 75 3.68 0.10 1.76
CA VAL A 75 4.54 1.29 1.86
C VAL A 75 5.87 1.07 1.17
N ASN A 76 6.55 -0.03 1.45
CA ASN A 76 7.74 -0.44 0.73
C ASN A 76 7.38 -1.25 -0.52
N ARG A 77 8.19 -1.13 -1.57
CA ARG A 77 7.89 -1.69 -2.89
C ARG A 77 7.68 -3.19 -2.88
N ILE A 78 6.70 -3.63 -3.67
CA ILE A 78 6.38 -5.03 -3.94
C ILE A 78 6.13 -5.22 -5.43
N PHE A 79 6.59 -6.32 -6.00
CA PHE A 79 6.36 -6.66 -7.41
C PHE A 79 5.24 -7.70 -7.52
N HIS A 80 4.05 -7.24 -7.89
CA HIS A 80 2.86 -8.09 -7.94
C HIS A 80 1.84 -7.58 -8.97
N PRO A 81 1.17 -8.45 -9.75
CA PRO A 81 0.21 -8.03 -10.78
C PRO A 81 -0.94 -7.14 -10.29
N ASN A 82 -1.45 -7.39 -9.09
CA ASN A 82 -2.62 -6.71 -8.55
C ASN A 82 -2.29 -5.58 -7.55
N ILE A 83 -1.04 -5.18 -7.50
CA ILE A 83 -0.56 -4.09 -6.64
C ILE A 83 0.15 -3.07 -7.50
N ASP A 84 -0.23 -1.81 -7.38
CA ASP A 84 0.42 -0.72 -8.10
C ASP A 84 1.86 -0.54 -7.60
N GLU A 85 2.80 -0.52 -8.52
CA GLU A 85 4.22 -0.46 -8.16
C GLU A 85 4.64 0.89 -7.55
N LEU A 86 4.00 1.97 -7.98
CA LEU A 86 4.34 3.32 -7.52
C LEU A 86 3.68 3.66 -6.18
N SER A 87 2.37 3.46 -6.09
CA SER A 87 1.60 3.79 -4.88
C SER A 87 1.56 2.67 -3.84
N GLY A 88 1.85 1.44 -4.24
CA GLY A 88 1.68 0.26 -3.40
C GLY A 88 0.23 -0.15 -3.16
N SER A 89 -0.74 0.54 -3.77
CA SER A 89 -2.16 0.27 -3.56
C SER A 89 -2.56 -1.08 -4.12
N VAL A 90 -3.28 -1.86 -3.31
CA VAL A 90 -3.89 -3.11 -3.72
C VAL A 90 -5.15 -2.81 -4.54
N CYS A 91 -5.36 -3.59 -5.61
CA CYS A 91 -6.54 -3.45 -6.46
C CYS A 91 -7.83 -3.52 -5.65
N LEU A 92 -8.65 -2.47 -5.73
CA LEU A 92 -9.90 -2.38 -4.96
C LEU A 92 -10.90 -3.47 -5.35
N ASP A 93 -10.97 -3.82 -6.62
CA ASP A 93 -11.86 -4.88 -7.09
C ASP A 93 -11.49 -6.24 -6.52
N VAL A 94 -10.21 -6.52 -6.37
CA VAL A 94 -9.73 -7.76 -5.74
C VAL A 94 -10.11 -7.79 -4.26
N ILE A 95 -10.00 -6.67 -3.56
CA ILE A 95 -10.44 -6.56 -2.16
C ILE A 95 -11.96 -6.78 -2.07
N ASN A 96 -12.74 -6.11 -2.90
CA ASN A 96 -14.20 -6.17 -2.89
C ASN A 96 -14.77 -7.56 -3.20
N GLN A 97 -14.09 -8.35 -4.03
CA GLN A 97 -14.50 -9.72 -4.33
C GLN A 97 -14.49 -10.64 -3.09
N THR A 98 -13.62 -10.34 -2.13
CA THR A 98 -13.44 -11.16 -0.93
C THR A 98 -14.10 -10.53 0.30
N TRP A 99 -14.28 -9.21 0.30
CA TRP A 99 -14.76 -8.47 1.46
C TRP A 99 -16.23 -8.74 1.76
N SER A 100 -16.50 -8.93 3.05
CA SER A 100 -17.86 -8.88 3.60
C SER A 100 -17.84 -8.21 4.97
N PRO A 101 -18.96 -7.63 5.45
CA PRO A 101 -19.02 -6.99 6.76
C PRO A 101 -18.73 -7.93 7.93
N MET A 102 -18.78 -9.24 7.70
CA MET A 102 -18.43 -10.27 8.69
C MET A 102 -16.93 -10.61 8.72
N PHE A 103 -16.16 -10.08 7.77
CA PHE A 103 -14.73 -10.25 7.71
C PHE A 103 -14.07 -9.50 8.87
N ASP A 104 -13.20 -10.17 9.60
CA ASP A 104 -12.39 -9.54 10.62
C ASP A 104 -11.14 -8.90 10.01
N MET A 105 -10.65 -7.82 10.63
CA MET A 105 -9.45 -7.13 10.16
C MET A 105 -8.23 -8.05 10.09
N ILE A 106 -8.11 -8.97 11.01
CA ILE A 106 -7.04 -9.98 11.03
C ILE A 106 -7.07 -10.87 9.78
N ASN A 107 -8.24 -11.17 9.24
CA ASN A 107 -8.39 -12.00 8.04
C ASN A 107 -7.76 -11.37 6.79
N ILE A 108 -7.60 -10.05 6.77
CA ILE A 108 -6.86 -9.37 5.70
C ILE A 108 -5.41 -9.87 5.67
N PHE A 109 -4.78 -10.03 6.82
CA PHE A 109 -3.38 -10.40 6.95
C PHE A 109 -3.14 -11.91 7.01
N GLU A 110 -4.10 -12.67 7.52
CA GLU A 110 -3.99 -14.14 7.65
C GLU A 110 -4.52 -14.90 6.43
N VAL A 111 -5.52 -14.34 5.75
CA VAL A 111 -6.20 -15.02 4.64
C VAL A 111 -6.05 -14.26 3.34
N PHE A 112 -6.49 -13.01 3.27
CA PHE A 112 -6.59 -12.26 2.02
C PHE A 112 -5.22 -11.98 1.40
N LEU A 113 -4.31 -11.31 2.09
CA LEU A 113 -2.98 -10.98 1.55
C LEU A 113 -2.14 -12.23 1.24
N PRO A 114 -2.05 -13.24 2.09
CA PRO A 114 -1.36 -14.48 1.75
C PRO A 114 -1.92 -15.18 0.51
N GLN A 115 -3.22 -15.23 0.36
CA GLN A 115 -3.88 -15.80 -0.82
C GLN A 115 -3.59 -14.99 -2.08
N LEU A 116 -3.66 -13.67 -2.01
CA LEU A 116 -3.36 -12.78 -3.13
C LEU A 116 -1.91 -12.94 -3.62
N LEU A 117 -0.96 -13.00 -2.68
CA LEU A 117 0.45 -13.19 -3.03
C LEU A 117 0.75 -14.58 -3.59
N ARG A 118 0.02 -15.59 -3.12
CA ARG A 118 0.17 -16.97 -3.61
C ARG A 118 -0.50 -17.21 -4.96
N TYR A 119 -1.64 -16.58 -5.20
CA TYR A 119 -2.47 -16.75 -6.38
C TYR A 119 -2.82 -15.38 -7.01
N PRO A 120 -1.85 -14.72 -7.66
CA PRO A 120 -2.10 -13.45 -8.33
C PRO A 120 -3.09 -13.61 -9.49
N ASN A 121 -3.88 -12.58 -9.76
CA ASN A 121 -4.79 -12.51 -10.89
C ASN A 121 -4.19 -11.64 -12.01
N PRO A 122 -3.60 -12.24 -13.04
CA PRO A 122 -3.00 -11.48 -14.14
C PRO A 122 -3.99 -10.94 -15.18
N ALA A 123 -5.28 -11.30 -15.06
CA ALA A 123 -6.30 -10.94 -16.06
C ALA A 123 -6.67 -9.45 -16.00
N ASP A 124 -6.62 -8.84 -14.81
CA ASP A 124 -6.92 -7.42 -14.59
C ASP A 124 -5.83 -6.78 -13.72
N PRO A 125 -4.66 -6.48 -14.30
CA PRO A 125 -3.51 -6.07 -13.53
C PRO A 125 -3.46 -4.56 -13.31
N LEU A 126 -2.96 -4.14 -12.13
CA LEU A 126 -2.45 -2.79 -11.89
C LEU A 126 -0.99 -2.64 -12.33
N ASN A 127 -0.22 -3.74 -12.23
CA ASN A 127 1.15 -3.80 -12.72
C ASN A 127 1.21 -4.74 -13.94
N GLY A 128 1.18 -4.13 -15.13
CA GLY A 128 1.19 -4.86 -16.40
C GLY A 128 2.49 -5.62 -16.65
N GLU A 129 3.63 -5.12 -16.17
CA GLU A 129 4.92 -5.81 -16.29
C GLU A 129 4.93 -7.10 -15.47
N ALA A 130 4.49 -7.03 -14.23
CA ALA A 130 4.40 -8.20 -13.35
C ALA A 130 3.44 -9.25 -13.92
N ALA A 131 2.29 -8.83 -14.43
CA ALA A 131 1.32 -9.72 -15.07
C ALA A 131 1.88 -10.39 -16.34
N ALA A 132 2.50 -9.61 -17.21
CA ALA A 132 3.11 -10.13 -18.44
C ALA A 132 4.23 -11.13 -18.15
N LEU A 133 5.07 -10.82 -17.16
CA LEU A 133 6.17 -11.69 -16.77
C LEU A 133 5.64 -13.00 -16.16
N LEU A 134 4.64 -12.92 -15.30
CA LEU A 134 3.99 -14.09 -14.70
C LEU A 134 3.38 -15.01 -15.76
N MET A 135 2.74 -14.46 -16.78
CA MET A 135 2.08 -15.24 -17.84
C MET A 135 3.06 -15.84 -18.83
N ARG A 136 4.15 -15.16 -19.14
CA ARG A 136 5.13 -15.58 -20.16
C ARG A 136 6.26 -16.41 -19.58
N GLU A 137 6.80 -15.98 -18.46
CA GLU A 137 8.00 -16.53 -17.83
C GLU A 137 7.86 -16.59 -16.31
N PRO A 138 7.08 -17.53 -15.74
CA PRO A 138 6.84 -17.63 -14.30
C PRO A 138 8.12 -17.70 -13.46
N LYS A 139 9.16 -18.34 -13.97
CA LYS A 139 10.45 -18.42 -13.26
C LYS A 139 11.16 -17.06 -13.17
N SER A 140 11.07 -16.26 -14.24
CA SER A 140 11.60 -14.90 -14.26
C SER A 140 10.80 -13.97 -13.35
N TYR A 141 9.49 -14.17 -13.29
CA TYR A 141 8.63 -13.49 -12.32
C TYR A 141 9.08 -13.78 -10.89
N ASP A 142 9.24 -15.06 -10.53
CA ASP A 142 9.69 -15.46 -9.19
C ASP A 142 11.07 -14.87 -8.85
N ALA A 143 11.99 -14.88 -9.80
CA ALA A 143 13.32 -14.29 -9.62
C ALA A 143 13.26 -12.78 -9.36
N LYS A 144 12.41 -12.06 -10.11
CA LYS A 144 12.23 -10.61 -9.95
C LYS A 144 11.54 -10.26 -8.62
N VAL A 145 10.56 -11.05 -8.20
CA VAL A 145 9.93 -10.90 -6.87
C VAL A 145 10.97 -11.07 -5.77
N LYS A 146 11.81 -12.07 -5.83
CA LYS A 146 12.88 -12.30 -4.85
C LYS A 146 13.91 -11.17 -4.83
N GLU A 147 14.24 -10.62 -5.99
CA GLU A 147 15.11 -9.43 -6.08
C GLU A 147 14.47 -8.23 -5.35
N TYR A 148 13.18 -7.97 -5.58
CA TYR A 148 12.45 -6.90 -4.88
C TYR A 148 12.37 -7.14 -3.37
N VAL A 149 12.15 -8.39 -2.95
CA VAL A 149 12.17 -8.76 -1.53
C VAL A 149 13.50 -8.41 -0.88
N GLN A 150 14.61 -8.78 -1.52
CA GLN A 150 15.96 -8.48 -0.99
C GLN A 150 16.26 -6.99 -0.97
N LYS A 151 15.79 -6.24 -1.97
CA LYS A 151 16.10 -4.83 -2.15
C LYS A 151 15.20 -3.91 -1.34
N TYR A 152 13.92 -4.19 -1.23
CA TYR A 152 12.91 -3.29 -0.68
C TYR A 152 12.14 -3.84 0.54
N ALA A 153 12.24 -5.12 0.83
CA ALA A 153 11.47 -5.79 1.87
C ALA A 153 12.35 -6.48 2.92
N SER A 154 13.55 -5.94 3.15
CA SER A 154 14.34 -6.29 4.33
C SER A 154 13.64 -5.77 5.59
N LYS A 155 13.95 -6.34 6.73
CA LYS A 155 13.38 -5.89 8.01
C LYS A 155 13.65 -4.41 8.27
N ASP A 156 14.87 -3.96 7.98
CA ASP A 156 15.29 -2.56 8.15
C ASP A 156 14.58 -1.63 7.16
N ALA A 157 14.42 -2.05 5.91
CA ALA A 157 13.69 -1.29 4.90
C ALA A 157 12.20 -1.10 5.25
N ALA A 158 11.58 -2.06 5.92
CA ALA A 158 10.21 -1.92 6.41
C ALA A 158 10.09 -0.91 7.55
N ASP A 159 11.13 -0.77 8.37
CA ASP A 159 11.17 0.22 9.46
C ASP A 159 11.42 1.64 8.94
N GLU A 160 12.26 1.79 7.92
CA GLU A 160 12.54 3.07 7.27
C GLU A 160 11.40 3.52 6.33
N ALA A 161 10.61 2.59 5.80
CA ALA A 161 9.49 2.89 4.93
C ALA A 161 8.42 3.70 5.67
N GLY A 162 8.21 4.93 5.23
CA GLY A 162 7.29 5.88 5.84
C GLY A 162 7.95 7.02 6.62
N ALA A 163 9.28 6.99 6.79
CA ALA A 163 10.01 8.16 7.29
C ALA A 163 10.22 9.22 6.20
N GLU A 164 10.17 8.82 4.93
CA GLU A 164 10.39 9.72 3.78
C GLU A 164 9.09 10.37 3.25
N SER A 165 7.92 10.03 3.77
CA SER A 165 6.64 10.52 3.23
C SER A 165 6.10 11.79 3.89
N GLU A 166 6.81 12.39 4.85
CA GLU A 166 6.36 13.62 5.50
C GLU A 166 6.98 14.91 4.93
N ASP A 167 7.94 14.80 3.98
CA ASP A 167 8.68 15.95 3.47
C ASP A 167 8.35 16.35 2.00
N ASP A 168 7.43 15.68 1.31
CA ASP A 168 7.15 15.94 -0.11
C ASP A 168 5.96 16.90 -0.39
N ASP A 169 5.45 17.60 0.59
CA ASP A 169 4.35 18.56 0.38
C ASP A 169 4.79 20.02 0.16
N ASP A 170 6.07 20.28 -0.08
CA ASP A 170 6.54 21.66 -0.33
C ASP A 170 7.43 21.80 -1.57
N MET A 171 6.92 21.43 -2.74
CA MET A 171 7.49 21.84 -4.04
C MET A 171 6.41 22.29 -5.01
N SER A 172 5.57 23.23 -4.57
CA SER A 172 4.89 24.14 -5.48
C SER A 172 5.78 25.36 -5.68
N SER A 173 6.74 25.26 -6.55
CA SER A 173 7.55 26.38 -6.95
C SER A 173 7.40 26.66 -8.44
N VAL A 174 6.45 27.55 -8.70
CA VAL A 174 6.52 28.64 -9.70
C VAL A 174 7.58 28.49 -10.79
N ALA A 175 7.19 27.93 -11.89
CA ALA A 175 7.85 28.26 -13.15
C ALA A 175 7.35 29.63 -13.61
N SER A 176 8.12 30.65 -13.34
CA SER A 176 8.01 31.95 -14.00
C SER A 176 8.46 31.78 -15.43
N PHE A 177 7.52 31.80 -16.32
CA PHE A 177 7.84 31.96 -17.74
C PHE A 177 8.14 33.42 -18.01
N GLY A 178 9.41 33.71 -18.29
CA GLY A 178 9.83 34.93 -18.89
C GLY A 178 9.30 34.97 -20.32
N GLU A 179 8.54 36.00 -20.61
CA GLU A 179 8.19 36.39 -21.96
C GLU A 179 9.47 36.84 -22.67
N GLU A 180 9.81 36.14 -23.73
CA GLU A 180 10.80 36.59 -24.68
C GLU A 180 10.07 37.34 -25.80
N ASP A 181 10.31 38.65 -25.86
CA ASP A 181 9.91 39.54 -26.93
C ASP A 181 10.51 39.12 -28.27
N GLU A 182 9.69 38.98 -29.27
CA GLU A 182 10.11 38.91 -30.67
C GLU A 182 10.42 40.31 -31.22
N PRO A 183 11.57 40.53 -31.83
CA PRO A 183 11.79 41.75 -32.61
C PRO A 183 11.24 41.58 -34.01
N ALA A 184 10.38 42.49 -34.36
CA ALA A 184 9.84 42.70 -35.70
C ALA A 184 10.95 42.89 -36.73
N GLY A 185 10.99 42.01 -37.72
CA GLY A 185 11.81 42.18 -38.92
C GLY A 185 11.20 43.21 -39.83
N GLN A 186 11.96 44.22 -40.15
CA GLN A 186 11.64 45.23 -41.16
C GLN A 186 11.70 44.64 -42.56
N MET A 187 10.65 44.89 -43.33
CA MET A 187 10.68 44.85 -44.76
C MET A 187 11.46 46.06 -45.27
N ASP A 188 12.36 45.85 -46.21
CA ASP A 188 12.79 46.86 -47.14
C ASP A 188 12.66 46.35 -48.59
N ASP A 189 11.99 47.19 -49.31
CA ASP A 189 11.79 47.19 -50.76
C ASP A 189 13.12 47.13 -51.56
N VAL A 190 13.12 46.40 -52.62
CA VAL A 190 13.29 46.83 -54.02
C VAL A 190 13.03 45.66 -54.97
#